data_bf4cf70080bdcbcd169a89bfaa016369
#
_entry.id   bf4cf70080bdcbcd169a89bfaa016369
#
_cell.length_a   1.000
_cell.length_b   1.000
_cell.length_c   1.000
_cell.angle_alpha   90.00
_cell.angle_beta   90.00
_cell.angle_gamma   90.00
#
_symmetry.space_group_name_H-M   'P 1'
#
loop_
_entity.id
_entity.type
_entity.pdbx_description
1 polymer ?
#
loop_
_entity_poly.entity_id
_entity_poly.type
_entity_poly.pdbx_seq_one_letter_code
_entity_poly.pdbx_strand_id
1 'polypeptide(L)'
;LLIALGAVFLSGDKLATLAGEKQIARVTIEGTITEDRDQLKMLKDIADDNSVSGVLLFINSPGGTTTGGEALYEGIRTLAQKKPVVAQFGTVAASAAYIAGLATDHIVARGNSITGSVGVIVQWPEVVQLLDKIGVKMNEIKSGPLKASPSPFEPLDDASKKVAEGMVADGFKWFVGLVETRRGVKAADIPGLLEGRIFSGREALEAKLVDQLGGEDDAVNWLKEKKNVPPTAKVTDWKPGNTGTYGFAGMSAGIVGWLFGSAAGDAANFLLRDRMISTLGLDGLLSVWHPSEK
;
A
#
# COMPACT_ATOMS: atom_id res chain seq x y z
N LEU A 1 5.34 -37.55 55.81
CA LEU A 1 5.56 -36.48 54.83
C LEU A 1 4.47 -36.53 53.76
N LEU A 2 3.34 -35.81 53.98
CA LEU A 2 2.21 -35.71 53.05
C LEU A 2 2.45 -34.48 52.20
N ILE A 3 2.75 -34.68 50.92
CA ILE A 3 2.72 -33.62 49.92
C ILE A 3 1.28 -33.56 49.37
N ALA A 4 0.53 -32.55 49.79
CA ALA A 4 -0.78 -32.25 49.22
C ALA A 4 -0.57 -31.62 47.85
N LEU A 5 -0.86 -32.34 46.77
CA LEU A 5 -1.05 -31.77 45.44
C LEU A 5 -2.34 -30.95 45.45
N GLY A 6 -2.22 -29.63 45.58
CA GLY A 6 -3.30 -28.72 45.34
C GLY A 6 -3.58 -28.62 43.85
N ALA A 7 -4.54 -29.36 43.35
CA ALA A 7 -5.11 -29.14 42.02
C ALA A 7 -5.82 -27.77 42.02
N VAL A 8 -5.16 -26.76 41.51
CA VAL A 8 -5.80 -25.45 41.23
C VAL A 8 -6.74 -25.65 40.05
N PHE A 9 -8.01 -25.83 40.33
CA PHE A 9 -9.09 -25.69 39.34
C PHE A 9 -9.14 -24.21 38.94
N LEU A 10 -8.40 -23.88 37.89
CA LEU A 10 -8.59 -22.61 37.20
C LEU A 10 -9.96 -22.66 36.52
N SER A 11 -10.90 -21.86 37.01
CA SER A 11 -12.18 -21.63 36.36
C SER A 11 -11.93 -21.15 34.92
N GLY A 12 -12.81 -21.53 33.99
CA GLY A 12 -12.68 -21.19 32.55
C GLY A 12 -12.42 -19.70 32.30
N ASP A 13 -12.91 -18.81 33.18
CA ASP A 13 -12.66 -17.36 33.13
C ASP A 13 -11.20 -16.98 33.42
N LYS A 14 -10.47 -17.75 34.21
CA LYS A 14 -9.05 -17.50 34.48
C LYS A 14 -8.14 -18.04 33.36
N LEU A 15 -8.55 -19.09 32.67
CA LEU A 15 -7.87 -19.53 31.43
C LEU A 15 -8.10 -18.54 30.29
N ALA A 16 -9.29 -17.93 30.18
CA ALA A 16 -9.58 -16.89 29.20
C ALA A 16 -8.76 -15.61 29.47
N THR A 17 -8.42 -15.30 30.71
CA THR A 17 -7.58 -14.15 31.07
C THR A 17 -6.09 -14.41 30.81
N LEU A 18 -5.66 -15.67 30.70
CA LEU A 18 -4.30 -16.07 30.29
C LEU A 18 -4.15 -16.14 28.75
N ALA A 19 -5.25 -16.35 28.02
CA ALA A 19 -5.30 -16.12 26.58
C ALA A 19 -5.56 -14.61 26.39
N GLY A 20 -4.49 -13.83 26.13
CA GLY A 20 -4.55 -12.37 25.99
C GLY A 20 -5.78 -11.88 25.22
N GLU A 21 -6.32 -10.69 25.55
CA GLU A 21 -7.50 -10.10 24.91
C GLU A 21 -7.35 -10.18 23.38
N LYS A 22 -8.37 -10.71 22.71
CA LYS A 22 -8.38 -10.79 21.24
C LYS A 22 -8.48 -9.39 20.65
N GLN A 23 -7.77 -9.16 19.55
CA GLN A 23 -7.75 -7.86 18.89
C GLN A 23 -7.98 -7.96 17.38
N ILE A 24 -8.41 -6.86 16.80
CA ILE A 24 -8.40 -6.59 15.36
C ILE A 24 -7.20 -5.69 15.10
N ALA A 25 -6.24 -6.15 14.32
CA ALA A 25 -5.08 -5.33 13.95
C ALA A 25 -5.51 -4.31 12.88
N ARG A 26 -5.38 -3.00 13.18
CA ARG A 26 -5.54 -1.96 12.18
C ARG A 26 -4.19 -1.61 11.58
N VAL A 27 -4.08 -1.81 10.27
CA VAL A 27 -2.92 -1.43 9.46
C VAL A 27 -3.30 -0.29 8.56
N THR A 28 -2.54 0.79 8.58
CA THR A 28 -2.75 1.97 7.74
C THR A 28 -1.80 1.96 6.55
N ILE A 29 -2.34 2.13 5.34
CA ILE A 29 -1.60 2.28 4.07
C ILE A 29 -1.91 3.67 3.54
N GLU A 30 -0.97 4.59 3.67
CA GLU A 30 -1.11 6.00 3.26
C GLU A 30 0.07 6.46 2.41
N GLY A 31 -0.15 7.52 1.63
CA GLY A 31 0.87 8.10 0.76
C GLY A 31 1.23 7.23 -0.44
N THR A 32 2.40 7.45 -1.03
CA THR A 32 2.87 6.70 -2.19
C THR A 32 3.33 5.30 -1.79
N ILE A 33 2.80 4.29 -2.46
CA ILE A 33 3.14 2.89 -2.22
C ILE A 33 4.46 2.55 -2.93
N THR A 34 5.43 2.12 -2.16
CA THR A 34 6.69 1.51 -2.62
C THR A 34 6.89 0.19 -1.90
N GLU A 35 7.85 -0.63 -2.33
CA GLU A 35 8.21 -1.83 -1.58
C GLU A 35 8.83 -1.44 -0.22
N ASP A 36 8.14 -1.77 0.88
CA ASP A 36 8.53 -1.49 2.25
C ASP A 36 8.68 -2.79 3.04
N ARG A 37 9.93 -3.16 3.35
CA ARG A 37 10.26 -4.40 4.05
C ARG A 37 9.73 -4.43 5.49
N ASP A 38 9.68 -3.29 6.16
CA ASP A 38 9.17 -3.21 7.53
C ASP A 38 7.65 -3.40 7.54
N GLN A 39 6.95 -2.86 6.53
CA GLN A 39 5.53 -3.11 6.35
C GLN A 39 5.24 -4.59 6.02
N LEU A 40 6.00 -5.20 5.12
CA LEU A 40 5.85 -6.62 4.79
C LEU A 40 6.16 -7.52 6.00
N LYS A 41 7.18 -7.18 6.78
CA LYS A 41 7.49 -7.87 8.04
C LYS A 41 6.35 -7.76 9.04
N MET A 42 5.79 -6.57 9.22
CA MET A 42 4.64 -6.34 10.10
C MET A 42 3.43 -7.20 9.70
N LEU A 43 3.11 -7.30 8.40
CA LEU A 43 2.02 -8.17 7.93
C LEU A 43 2.27 -9.64 8.30
N LYS A 44 3.52 -10.10 8.22
CA LYS A 44 3.90 -11.45 8.64
C LYS A 44 3.78 -11.62 10.16
N ASP A 45 4.25 -10.65 10.94
CA ASP A 45 4.15 -10.68 12.41
C ASP A 45 2.68 -10.73 12.85
N ILE A 46 1.79 -9.95 12.22
CA ILE A 46 0.34 -10.00 12.43
C ILE A 46 -0.24 -11.38 12.10
N ALA A 47 0.22 -11.98 10.99
CA ALA A 47 -0.26 -13.29 10.58
C ALA A 47 0.06 -14.39 11.61
N ASP A 48 1.18 -14.25 12.32
CA ASP A 48 1.68 -15.22 13.29
C ASP A 48 1.24 -14.92 14.75
N ASP A 49 0.69 -13.72 15.01
CA ASP A 49 0.24 -13.33 16.36
C ASP A 49 -1.13 -13.94 16.70
N ASN A 50 -1.16 -14.81 17.71
CA ASN A 50 -2.36 -15.47 18.17
C ASN A 50 -3.38 -14.54 18.84
N SER A 51 -3.00 -13.35 19.30
CA SER A 51 -3.94 -12.37 19.85
C SER A 51 -4.77 -11.70 18.77
N VAL A 52 -4.27 -11.61 17.53
CA VAL A 52 -4.97 -11.03 16.39
C VAL A 52 -5.99 -12.02 15.82
N SER A 53 -7.25 -11.64 15.80
CA SER A 53 -8.37 -12.44 15.28
C SER A 53 -8.87 -11.99 13.91
N GLY A 54 -8.54 -10.77 13.50
CA GLY A 54 -8.90 -10.19 12.21
C GLY A 54 -8.05 -8.95 11.91
N VAL A 55 -8.07 -8.52 10.66
CA VAL A 55 -7.25 -7.38 10.21
C VAL A 55 -8.12 -6.39 9.46
N LEU A 56 -8.00 -5.13 9.82
CA LEU A 56 -8.57 -3.98 9.15
C LEU A 56 -7.45 -3.23 8.43
N LEU A 57 -7.48 -3.18 7.10
CA LEU A 57 -6.60 -2.34 6.32
C LEU A 57 -7.30 -1.01 6.01
N PHE A 58 -6.88 0.07 6.65
CA PHE A 58 -7.27 1.41 6.25
C PHE A 58 -6.37 1.86 5.09
N ILE A 59 -6.94 2.09 3.91
CA ILE A 59 -6.22 2.43 2.69
C ILE A 59 -6.60 3.84 2.25
N ASN A 60 -5.63 4.77 2.27
CA ASN A 60 -5.80 6.16 1.84
C ASN A 60 -4.58 6.60 1.01
N SER A 61 -4.49 6.11 -0.22
CA SER A 61 -3.32 6.24 -1.07
C SER A 61 -3.71 6.41 -2.55
N PRO A 62 -3.03 7.26 -3.31
CA PRO A 62 -3.22 7.40 -4.76
C PRO A 62 -2.60 6.24 -5.56
N GLY A 63 -1.88 5.34 -4.91
CA GLY A 63 -1.10 4.27 -5.54
C GLY A 63 0.39 4.47 -5.37
N GLY A 64 1.19 3.93 -6.29
CA GLY A 64 2.65 3.97 -6.21
C GLY A 64 3.32 3.12 -7.29
N THR A 65 4.45 2.52 -6.96
CA THR A 65 5.15 1.63 -7.89
C THR A 65 4.38 0.32 -8.09
N THR A 66 4.44 -0.25 -9.27
CA THR A 66 3.85 -1.56 -9.57
C THR A 66 4.42 -2.64 -8.65
N THR A 67 5.73 -2.64 -8.44
CA THR A 67 6.44 -3.57 -7.54
C THR A 67 5.96 -3.44 -6.09
N GLY A 68 5.78 -2.21 -5.59
CA GLY A 68 5.24 -1.98 -4.25
C GLY A 68 3.80 -2.49 -4.10
N GLY A 69 2.96 -2.29 -5.13
CA GLY A 69 1.61 -2.84 -5.19
C GLY A 69 1.59 -4.37 -5.20
N GLU A 70 2.47 -4.99 -5.98
CA GLU A 70 2.64 -6.44 -6.05
C GLU A 70 3.09 -7.03 -4.71
N ALA A 71 4.14 -6.46 -4.11
CA ALA A 71 4.66 -6.91 -2.81
C ALA A 71 3.60 -6.82 -1.71
N LEU A 72 2.83 -5.72 -1.66
CA LEU A 72 1.71 -5.59 -0.73
C LEU A 72 0.61 -6.61 -1.00
N TYR A 73 0.23 -6.81 -2.26
CA TYR A 73 -0.77 -7.80 -2.64
C TYR A 73 -0.38 -9.19 -2.13
N GLU A 74 0.84 -9.64 -2.39
CA GLU A 74 1.33 -10.94 -1.96
C GLU A 74 1.39 -11.07 -0.42
N GLY A 75 1.89 -10.05 0.26
CA GLY A 75 1.93 -9.98 1.71
C GLY A 75 0.54 -10.07 2.35
N ILE A 76 -0.42 -9.29 1.83
CA ILE A 76 -1.81 -9.30 2.30
C ILE A 76 -2.49 -10.63 1.96
N ARG A 77 -2.26 -11.22 0.78
CA ARG A 77 -2.80 -12.55 0.43
C ARG A 77 -2.29 -13.64 1.36
N THR A 78 -1.00 -13.60 1.72
CA THR A 78 -0.40 -14.54 2.67
C THR A 78 -1.03 -14.38 4.07
N LEU A 79 -1.24 -13.15 4.52
CA LEU A 79 -1.95 -12.84 5.77
C LEU A 79 -3.40 -13.35 5.73
N ALA A 80 -4.12 -13.11 4.62
CA ALA A 80 -5.52 -13.51 4.44
C ALA A 80 -5.74 -15.03 4.41
N GLN A 81 -4.70 -15.83 4.17
CA GLN A 81 -4.76 -17.30 4.33
C GLN A 81 -4.86 -17.72 5.81
N LYS A 82 -4.41 -16.89 6.74
CA LYS A 82 -4.37 -17.21 8.17
C LYS A 82 -5.43 -16.47 8.98
N LYS A 83 -5.80 -15.27 8.57
CA LYS A 83 -6.71 -14.37 9.29
C LYS A 83 -7.64 -13.64 8.33
N PRO A 84 -8.91 -13.38 8.70
CA PRO A 84 -9.79 -12.57 7.87
C PRO A 84 -9.28 -11.15 7.76
N VAL A 85 -9.29 -10.60 6.53
CA VAL A 85 -8.80 -9.26 6.22
C VAL A 85 -9.89 -8.47 5.50
N VAL A 86 -10.21 -7.29 6.00
CA VAL A 86 -11.11 -6.33 5.37
C VAL A 86 -10.37 -5.05 5.03
N ALA A 87 -10.59 -4.50 3.84
CA ALA A 87 -10.13 -3.16 3.48
C ALA A 87 -11.23 -2.13 3.74
N GLN A 88 -10.87 -0.99 4.29
CA GLN A 88 -11.68 0.22 4.34
C GLN A 88 -10.98 1.30 3.54
N PHE A 89 -11.61 1.80 2.47
CA PHE A 89 -11.09 2.86 1.65
C PHE A 89 -11.38 4.23 2.26
N GLY A 90 -10.34 5.04 2.41
CA GLY A 90 -10.42 6.44 2.81
C GLY A 90 -10.89 7.34 1.67
N THR A 91 -10.26 8.50 1.54
CA THR A 91 -10.56 9.45 0.46
C THR A 91 -10.19 8.87 -0.90
N VAL A 92 -9.00 8.25 -0.99
CA VAL A 92 -8.46 7.65 -2.23
C VAL A 92 -7.91 6.27 -1.94
N ALA A 93 -8.26 5.31 -2.76
CA ALA A 93 -7.64 3.98 -2.81
C ALA A 93 -7.61 3.53 -4.27
N ALA A 94 -6.67 4.10 -5.04
CA ALA A 94 -6.61 3.96 -6.49
C ALA A 94 -5.30 3.31 -6.93
N SER A 95 -5.32 2.67 -8.10
CA SER A 95 -4.13 2.12 -8.73
C SER A 95 -3.44 1.07 -7.83
N ALA A 96 -2.15 1.21 -7.46
CA ALA A 96 -1.48 0.27 -6.56
C ALA A 96 -2.18 0.12 -5.19
N ALA A 97 -2.89 1.15 -4.72
CA ALA A 97 -3.71 1.07 -3.51
C ALA A 97 -4.97 0.21 -3.72
N TYR A 98 -5.55 0.23 -4.91
CA TYR A 98 -6.63 -0.69 -5.27
C TYR A 98 -6.12 -2.14 -5.38
N ILE A 99 -4.90 -2.36 -5.87
CA ILE A 99 -4.24 -3.67 -5.86
C ILE A 99 -4.16 -4.23 -4.42
N ALA A 100 -3.75 -3.40 -3.45
CA ALA A 100 -3.74 -3.80 -2.04
C ALA A 100 -5.16 -4.14 -1.52
N GLY A 101 -6.17 -3.37 -1.90
CA GLY A 101 -7.57 -3.66 -1.59
C GLY A 101 -8.06 -4.98 -2.17
N LEU A 102 -7.70 -5.28 -3.44
CA LEU A 102 -8.03 -6.55 -4.10
C LEU A 102 -7.45 -7.77 -3.38
N ALA A 103 -6.40 -7.61 -2.60
CA ALA A 103 -5.82 -8.70 -1.83
C ALA A 103 -6.66 -9.12 -0.62
N THR A 104 -7.63 -8.31 -0.19
CA THR A 104 -8.46 -8.56 1.01
C THR A 104 -9.66 -9.45 0.72
N ASP A 105 -10.35 -9.87 1.78
CA ASP A 105 -11.55 -10.71 1.65
C ASP A 105 -12.83 -9.88 1.41
N HIS A 106 -12.81 -8.60 1.76
CA HIS A 106 -13.93 -7.69 1.62
C HIS A 106 -13.45 -6.24 1.55
N ILE A 107 -14.10 -5.44 0.72
CA ILE A 107 -13.75 -4.03 0.51
C ILE A 107 -14.95 -3.15 0.87
N VAL A 108 -14.76 -2.28 1.86
CA VAL A 108 -15.72 -1.25 2.26
C VAL A 108 -15.20 0.10 1.78
N ALA A 109 -16.02 0.87 1.08
CA ALA A 109 -15.68 2.21 0.60
C ALA A 109 -16.73 3.23 1.02
N ARG A 110 -16.34 4.48 1.25
CA ARG A 110 -17.34 5.55 1.36
C ARG A 110 -17.91 5.86 -0.01
N GLY A 111 -19.14 6.34 -0.07
CA GLY A 111 -19.79 6.66 -1.35
C GLY A 111 -19.01 7.64 -2.25
N ASN A 112 -18.17 8.50 -1.65
CA ASN A 112 -17.32 9.46 -2.35
C ASN A 112 -15.83 9.06 -2.35
N SER A 113 -15.45 7.88 -1.87
CA SER A 113 -14.08 7.37 -2.04
C SER A 113 -13.74 7.30 -3.54
N ILE A 114 -12.53 7.65 -3.88
CA ILE A 114 -12.02 7.54 -5.25
C ILE A 114 -11.24 6.23 -5.35
N THR A 115 -11.60 5.37 -6.31
CA THR A 115 -10.93 4.08 -6.53
C THR A 115 -10.81 3.74 -8.01
N GLY A 116 -10.40 2.51 -8.34
CA GLY A 116 -10.15 2.11 -9.73
C GLY A 116 -8.77 2.56 -10.19
N SER A 117 -8.70 3.36 -11.28
CA SER A 117 -7.43 3.70 -11.94
C SER A 117 -6.61 2.45 -12.25
N VAL A 118 -7.28 1.48 -12.90
CA VAL A 118 -6.66 0.21 -13.30
C VAL A 118 -5.80 0.46 -14.52
N GLY A 119 -4.50 0.62 -14.27
CA GLY A 119 -3.56 0.98 -15.33
C GLY A 119 -2.13 1.10 -14.84
N VAL A 120 -1.21 1.18 -15.78
CA VAL A 120 0.22 1.37 -15.56
C VAL A 120 0.70 2.49 -16.46
N ILE A 121 1.54 3.36 -15.92
CA ILE A 121 2.14 4.47 -16.65
C ILE A 121 3.65 4.46 -16.44
N VAL A 122 4.38 4.80 -17.50
CA VAL A 122 5.77 5.20 -17.44
C VAL A 122 5.84 6.62 -17.98
N GLN A 123 6.47 7.52 -17.24
CA GLN A 123 6.47 8.94 -17.57
C GLN A 123 7.82 9.56 -17.25
N TRP A 124 8.37 10.31 -18.20
CA TRP A 124 9.62 11.06 -18.04
C TRP A 124 9.54 12.37 -18.85
N PRO A 125 10.21 13.45 -18.40
CA PRO A 125 10.34 14.67 -19.18
C PRO A 125 11.37 14.47 -20.30
N GLU A 126 11.17 15.09 -21.47
CA GLU A 126 12.22 15.27 -22.47
C GLU A 126 12.78 16.68 -22.34
N VAL A 127 14.07 16.80 -22.03
CA VAL A 127 14.71 18.09 -21.75
C VAL A 127 15.77 18.49 -22.80
N VAL A 128 15.87 17.77 -23.90
CA VAL A 128 16.89 17.98 -24.97
C VAL A 128 16.91 19.42 -25.45
N GLN A 129 15.78 19.96 -25.88
CA GLN A 129 15.67 21.32 -26.40
C GLN A 129 15.95 22.40 -25.34
N LEU A 130 15.65 22.12 -24.08
CA LEU A 130 15.97 23.02 -22.97
C LEU A 130 17.49 23.10 -22.78
N LEU A 131 18.17 21.97 -22.75
CA LEU A 131 19.63 21.88 -22.61
C LEU A 131 20.35 22.57 -23.76
N ASP A 132 19.88 22.37 -24.98
CA ASP A 132 20.44 23.07 -26.16
C ASP A 132 20.32 24.59 -26.03
N LYS A 133 19.19 25.12 -25.57
CA LYS A 133 18.98 26.56 -25.38
C LYS A 133 19.92 27.18 -24.36
N ILE A 134 20.34 26.44 -23.36
CA ILE A 134 21.26 26.90 -22.31
C ILE A 134 22.73 26.49 -22.58
N GLY A 135 23.00 25.90 -23.74
CA GLY A 135 24.34 25.53 -24.17
C GLY A 135 24.93 24.30 -23.48
N VAL A 136 24.11 23.45 -22.88
CA VAL A 136 24.53 22.19 -22.23
C VAL A 136 24.41 21.05 -23.22
N LYS A 137 25.46 20.27 -23.40
CA LYS A 137 25.47 19.05 -24.23
C LYS A 137 25.64 17.82 -23.35
N MET A 138 24.71 16.87 -23.49
CA MET A 138 24.85 15.55 -22.89
C MET A 138 25.70 14.66 -23.83
N ASN A 139 26.72 14.00 -23.25
CA ASN A 139 27.52 13.02 -23.95
C ASN A 139 27.40 11.69 -23.21
N GLU A 140 27.05 10.64 -23.93
CA GLU A 140 26.88 9.31 -23.40
C GLU A 140 27.71 8.28 -24.16
N ILE A 141 28.27 7.32 -23.43
CA ILE A 141 28.87 6.11 -23.99
C ILE A 141 28.13 4.91 -23.42
N LYS A 142 27.38 4.22 -24.26
CA LYS A 142 26.51 3.10 -23.85
C LYS A 142 27.08 1.77 -24.35
N SER A 143 26.90 0.71 -23.59
CA SER A 143 27.23 -0.66 -24.00
C SER A 143 26.30 -1.20 -25.09
N GLY A 144 25.13 -0.59 -25.25
CA GLY A 144 24.13 -0.93 -26.26
C GLY A 144 23.05 0.15 -26.36
N PRO A 145 22.30 0.19 -27.47
CA PRO A 145 21.40 1.31 -27.80
C PRO A 145 20.24 1.45 -26.78
N LEU A 146 19.79 0.36 -26.16
CA LEU A 146 18.68 0.38 -25.20
C LEU A 146 19.13 0.58 -23.75
N LYS A 147 20.45 0.73 -23.50
CA LYS A 147 20.93 0.99 -22.14
C LYS A 147 20.49 2.39 -21.68
N ALA A 148 19.78 2.45 -20.55
CA ALA A 148 19.19 3.67 -19.99
C ALA A 148 18.15 4.36 -20.90
N SER A 149 17.47 3.59 -21.75
CA SER A 149 16.36 4.07 -22.58
C SER A 149 15.01 3.58 -22.00
N PRO A 150 13.95 4.41 -22.06
CA PRO A 150 13.97 5.80 -22.54
C PRO A 150 14.74 6.76 -21.62
N SER A 151 15.31 7.83 -22.19
CA SER A 151 16.13 8.81 -21.48
C SER A 151 15.52 10.22 -21.58
N PRO A 152 15.56 11.05 -20.52
CA PRO A 152 15.13 12.44 -20.60
C PRO A 152 16.07 13.31 -21.47
N PHE A 153 17.27 12.82 -21.77
CA PHE A 153 18.33 13.54 -22.47
C PHE A 153 18.45 13.17 -23.95
N GLU A 154 17.59 12.29 -24.43
CA GLU A 154 17.54 11.87 -25.84
C GLU A 154 16.09 11.93 -26.33
N PRO A 155 15.86 12.25 -27.63
CA PRO A 155 14.55 12.10 -28.23
C PRO A 155 14.10 10.63 -28.16
N LEU A 156 12.81 10.40 -27.90
CA LEU A 156 12.26 9.06 -27.87
C LEU A 156 12.32 8.41 -29.26
N ASP A 157 13.09 7.35 -29.37
CA ASP A 157 13.14 6.51 -30.58
C ASP A 157 12.12 5.34 -30.51
N ASP A 158 11.83 4.74 -31.68
CA ASP A 158 10.84 3.66 -31.79
C ASP A 158 11.23 2.40 -31.02
N ALA A 159 12.52 2.09 -30.88
CA ALA A 159 12.98 0.91 -30.17
C ALA A 159 12.79 1.08 -28.66
N SER A 160 13.17 2.23 -28.12
CA SER A 160 12.97 2.60 -26.71
C SER A 160 11.47 2.68 -26.37
N LYS A 161 10.67 3.26 -27.26
CA LYS A 161 9.22 3.31 -27.11
C LYS A 161 8.61 1.91 -27.02
N LYS A 162 9.00 1.00 -27.92
CA LYS A 162 8.51 -0.37 -27.94
C LYS A 162 8.83 -1.14 -26.66
N VAL A 163 10.01 -0.93 -26.07
CA VAL A 163 10.39 -1.54 -24.79
C VAL A 163 9.48 -1.02 -23.68
N ALA A 164 9.28 0.30 -23.58
CA ALA A 164 8.42 0.90 -22.57
C ALA A 164 6.95 0.43 -22.71
N GLU A 165 6.42 0.42 -23.94
CA GLU A 165 5.09 -0.11 -24.24
C GLU A 165 4.93 -1.58 -23.82
N GLY A 166 5.95 -2.41 -24.05
CA GLY A 166 5.96 -3.81 -23.63
C GLY A 166 5.86 -3.96 -22.11
N MET A 167 6.61 -3.19 -21.35
CA MET A 167 6.58 -3.20 -19.89
C MET A 167 5.23 -2.71 -19.34
N VAL A 168 4.68 -1.64 -19.93
CA VAL A 168 3.35 -1.11 -19.56
C VAL A 168 2.28 -2.16 -19.85
N ALA A 169 2.31 -2.80 -21.01
CA ALA A 169 1.34 -3.82 -21.40
C ALA A 169 1.39 -5.06 -20.48
N ASP A 170 2.57 -5.50 -20.08
CA ASP A 170 2.74 -6.64 -19.17
C ASP A 170 2.13 -6.34 -17.78
N GLY A 171 2.54 -5.21 -17.17
CA GLY A 171 2.00 -4.79 -15.87
C GLY A 171 0.49 -4.52 -15.91
N PHE A 172 -0.02 -3.92 -17.00
CA PHE A 172 -1.45 -3.70 -17.21
C PHE A 172 -2.23 -5.02 -17.29
N LYS A 173 -1.74 -5.97 -18.08
CA LYS A 173 -2.35 -7.31 -18.20
C LYS A 173 -2.43 -8.01 -16.84
N TRP A 174 -1.36 -7.95 -16.06
CA TRP A 174 -1.32 -8.50 -14.72
C TRP A 174 -2.38 -7.84 -13.81
N PHE A 175 -2.45 -6.50 -13.77
CA PHE A 175 -3.41 -5.78 -12.93
C PHE A 175 -4.86 -6.10 -13.32
N VAL A 176 -5.18 -6.08 -14.60
CA VAL A 176 -6.52 -6.47 -15.10
C VAL A 176 -6.86 -7.89 -14.68
N GLY A 177 -5.92 -8.84 -14.80
CA GLY A 177 -6.10 -10.22 -14.34
C GLY A 177 -6.41 -10.33 -12.84
N LEU A 178 -5.80 -9.48 -12.02
CA LEU A 178 -6.13 -9.41 -10.59
C LEU A 178 -7.57 -8.94 -10.37
N VAL A 179 -8.01 -7.88 -11.06
CA VAL A 179 -9.38 -7.38 -10.95
C VAL A 179 -10.37 -8.48 -11.33
N GLU A 180 -10.20 -9.09 -12.48
CA GLU A 180 -11.10 -10.13 -12.97
C GLU A 180 -11.17 -11.32 -12.00
N THR A 181 -10.01 -11.80 -11.55
CA THR A 181 -9.94 -12.95 -10.65
C THR A 181 -10.51 -12.65 -9.26
N ARG A 182 -10.20 -11.47 -8.71
CA ARG A 182 -10.59 -11.13 -7.34
C ARG A 182 -12.01 -10.61 -7.24
N ARG A 183 -12.53 -9.98 -8.30
CA ARG A 183 -13.88 -9.42 -8.30
C ARG A 183 -14.92 -10.31 -9.01
N GLY A 184 -14.47 -11.33 -9.74
CA GLY A 184 -15.35 -12.22 -10.51
C GLY A 184 -16.10 -11.47 -11.62
N VAL A 185 -15.48 -10.46 -12.21
CA VAL A 185 -16.03 -9.63 -13.29
C VAL A 185 -15.18 -9.78 -14.54
N LYS A 186 -15.73 -9.41 -15.69
CA LYS A 186 -14.94 -9.21 -16.89
C LYS A 186 -14.61 -7.70 -17.00
N ALA A 187 -13.35 -7.37 -17.07
CA ALA A 187 -12.91 -5.97 -17.13
C ALA A 187 -13.50 -5.21 -18.31
N ALA A 188 -13.67 -5.89 -19.44
CA ALA A 188 -14.28 -5.32 -20.63
C ALA A 188 -15.78 -4.94 -20.48
N ASP A 189 -16.46 -5.53 -19.51
CA ASP A 189 -17.88 -5.24 -19.25
C ASP A 189 -18.07 -3.99 -18.37
N ILE A 190 -16.98 -3.42 -17.84
CA ILE A 190 -17.00 -2.22 -16.98
C ILE A 190 -16.52 -1.01 -17.78
N PRO A 191 -17.42 -0.07 -18.13
CA PRO A 191 -17.05 1.08 -18.95
C PRO A 191 -15.93 1.92 -18.35
N GLY A 192 -14.86 2.12 -19.12
CA GLY A 192 -13.71 2.92 -18.73
C GLY A 192 -12.68 2.21 -17.85
N LEU A 193 -12.91 0.98 -17.41
CA LEU A 193 -11.95 0.28 -16.55
C LEU A 193 -10.63 0.04 -17.26
N LEU A 194 -10.68 -0.41 -18.51
CA LEU A 194 -9.49 -0.67 -19.32
C LEU A 194 -8.79 0.61 -19.81
N GLU A 195 -9.46 1.75 -19.74
CA GLU A 195 -8.89 3.07 -20.02
C GLU A 195 -8.32 3.77 -18.77
N GLY A 196 -8.24 3.06 -17.65
CA GLY A 196 -7.69 3.62 -16.41
C GLY A 196 -8.63 4.59 -15.67
N ARG A 197 -9.94 4.54 -15.91
CA ARG A 197 -10.93 5.41 -15.28
C ARG A 197 -10.91 5.25 -13.76
N ILE A 198 -11.12 6.36 -13.06
CA ILE A 198 -11.45 6.38 -11.63
C ILE A 198 -12.96 6.27 -11.42
N PHE A 199 -13.36 5.72 -10.30
CA PHE A 199 -14.74 5.50 -9.89
C PHE A 199 -14.97 6.11 -8.52
N SER A 200 -16.12 6.70 -8.29
CA SER A 200 -16.61 6.94 -6.93
C SER A 200 -16.93 5.60 -6.25
N GLY A 201 -16.98 5.59 -4.91
CA GLY A 201 -17.36 4.35 -4.19
C GLY A 201 -18.73 3.82 -4.61
N ARG A 202 -19.69 4.68 -4.96
CA ARG A 202 -21.02 4.25 -5.46
C ARG A 202 -20.91 3.56 -6.81
N GLU A 203 -20.23 4.18 -7.76
CA GLU A 203 -19.98 3.57 -9.08
C GLU A 203 -19.18 2.26 -8.95
N ALA A 204 -18.21 2.22 -8.04
CA ALA A 204 -17.41 1.04 -7.78
C ALA A 204 -18.23 -0.11 -7.18
N LEU A 205 -19.23 0.20 -6.34
CA LEU A 205 -20.17 -0.81 -5.84
C LEU A 205 -21.05 -1.37 -6.97
N GLU A 206 -21.62 -0.50 -7.80
CA GLU A 206 -22.42 -0.90 -8.97
C GLU A 206 -21.61 -1.78 -9.94
N ALA A 207 -20.35 -1.40 -10.17
CA ALA A 207 -19.40 -2.16 -10.99
C ALA A 207 -18.80 -3.39 -10.29
N LYS A 208 -19.20 -3.69 -9.06
CA LYS A 208 -18.65 -4.78 -8.23
C LYS A 208 -17.14 -4.68 -7.96
N LEU A 209 -16.58 -3.49 -8.08
CA LEU A 209 -15.18 -3.23 -7.76
C LEU A 209 -14.93 -3.12 -6.24
N VAL A 210 -15.98 -2.82 -5.46
CA VAL A 210 -16.01 -2.89 -4.00
C VAL A 210 -17.24 -3.69 -3.56
N ASP A 211 -17.30 -4.08 -2.28
CA ASP A 211 -18.35 -4.98 -1.79
C ASP A 211 -19.44 -4.24 -1.01
N GLN A 212 -19.12 -3.12 -0.39
CA GLN A 212 -20.03 -2.43 0.52
C GLN A 212 -19.73 -0.93 0.58
N LEU A 213 -20.77 -0.10 0.75
CA LEU A 213 -20.61 1.28 1.16
C LEU A 213 -20.62 1.38 2.67
N GLY A 214 -19.67 2.15 3.25
CA GLY A 214 -19.59 2.32 4.70
C GLY A 214 -18.28 2.95 5.14
N GLY A 215 -18.04 2.85 6.44
CA GLY A 215 -16.83 3.31 7.10
C GLY A 215 -16.12 2.19 7.88
N GLU A 216 -15.30 2.60 8.85
CA GLU A 216 -14.51 1.67 9.68
C GLU A 216 -15.42 0.75 10.50
N ASP A 217 -16.50 1.29 11.09
CA ASP A 217 -17.42 0.50 11.90
C ASP A 217 -18.08 -0.60 11.07
N ASP A 218 -18.43 -0.32 9.81
CA ASP A 218 -19.02 -1.32 8.91
C ASP A 218 -18.01 -2.44 8.58
N ALA A 219 -16.74 -2.07 8.36
CA ALA A 219 -15.67 -3.03 8.13
C ALA A 219 -15.41 -3.91 9.36
N VAL A 220 -15.38 -3.32 10.55
CA VAL A 220 -15.23 -4.05 11.83
C VAL A 220 -16.43 -4.97 12.08
N ASN A 221 -17.64 -4.49 11.80
CA ASN A 221 -18.86 -5.30 11.95
C ASN A 221 -18.85 -6.49 10.99
N TRP A 222 -18.39 -6.30 9.75
CA TRP A 222 -18.24 -7.41 8.81
C TRP A 222 -17.29 -8.50 9.34
N LEU A 223 -16.13 -8.13 9.95
CA LEU A 223 -15.23 -9.08 10.57
C LEU A 223 -15.92 -9.86 11.71
N LYS A 224 -16.67 -9.17 12.57
CA LYS A 224 -17.36 -9.77 13.72
C LYS A 224 -18.50 -10.67 13.30
N GLU A 225 -19.34 -10.23 12.38
CA GLU A 225 -20.58 -10.92 11.98
C GLU A 225 -20.34 -12.02 10.95
N LYS A 226 -19.42 -11.81 10.00
CA LYS A 226 -19.21 -12.72 8.86
C LYS A 226 -17.98 -13.61 8.98
N LYS A 227 -17.03 -13.25 9.87
CA LYS A 227 -15.75 -13.97 10.01
C LYS A 227 -15.50 -14.49 11.43
N ASN A 228 -16.52 -14.45 12.29
CA ASN A 228 -16.46 -14.97 13.67
C ASN A 228 -15.34 -14.34 14.52
N VAL A 229 -14.93 -13.11 14.21
CA VAL A 229 -14.04 -12.34 15.07
C VAL A 229 -14.79 -12.03 16.37
N PRO A 230 -14.20 -12.29 17.56
CA PRO A 230 -14.90 -12.08 18.81
C PRO A 230 -15.49 -10.66 18.93
N PRO A 231 -16.76 -10.51 19.36
CA PRO A 231 -17.39 -9.19 19.51
C PRO A 231 -16.63 -8.27 20.46
N THR A 232 -15.92 -8.85 21.44
CA THR A 232 -15.09 -8.14 22.42
C THR A 232 -13.73 -7.69 21.87
N ALA A 233 -13.33 -8.19 20.70
CA ALA A 233 -12.05 -7.82 20.09
C ALA A 233 -12.00 -6.31 19.81
N LYS A 234 -10.98 -5.66 20.36
CA LYS A 234 -10.74 -4.22 20.20
C LYS A 234 -9.85 -3.97 18.98
N VAL A 235 -10.06 -2.83 18.32
CA VAL A 235 -9.17 -2.38 17.23
C VAL A 235 -7.91 -1.81 17.85
N THR A 236 -6.76 -2.29 17.40
CA THR A 236 -5.43 -1.87 17.85
C THR A 236 -4.57 -1.50 16.66
N ASP A 237 -3.94 -0.32 16.70
CA ASP A 237 -3.05 0.12 15.64
C ASP A 237 -1.75 -0.67 15.62
N TRP A 238 -1.41 -1.17 14.44
CA TRP A 238 -0.13 -1.77 14.14
C TRP A 238 0.64 -0.88 13.19
N LYS A 239 1.90 -0.59 13.55
CA LYS A 239 2.79 0.24 12.75
C LYS A 239 4.04 -0.54 12.41
N PRO A 240 4.64 -0.33 11.22
CA PRO A 240 5.93 -0.92 10.90
C PRO A 240 6.92 -0.58 12.00
N GLY A 241 7.61 -1.60 12.51
CA GLY A 241 8.64 -1.40 13.53
C GLY A 241 9.78 -0.59 12.93
N ASN A 242 10.26 0.41 13.66
CA ASN A 242 11.45 1.18 13.29
C ASN A 242 12.70 0.30 13.51
N THR A 243 12.84 -0.77 12.72
CA THR A 243 13.99 -1.69 12.81
C THR A 243 15.26 -1.14 12.15
N GLY A 244 15.22 0.10 11.62
CA GLY A 244 16.30 0.66 10.83
C GLY A 244 16.83 2.03 11.21
N THR A 245 16.27 2.75 12.19
CA THR A 245 16.70 4.14 12.46
C THR A 245 17.12 4.39 13.91
N TYR A 246 17.67 3.39 14.61
CA TYR A 246 18.62 3.66 15.69
C TYR A 246 20.04 3.86 15.11
N GLY A 247 20.11 4.29 13.86
CA GLY A 247 21.32 4.82 13.27
C GLY A 247 21.53 6.27 13.70
N PHE A 248 22.75 6.77 13.51
CA PHE A 248 23.25 8.10 13.87
C PHE A 248 22.30 9.28 13.56
N ALA A 249 21.39 9.15 12.59
CA ALA A 249 20.40 10.17 12.22
C ALA A 249 19.23 10.29 13.23
N GLY A 250 18.76 9.19 13.81
CA GLY A 250 17.72 9.22 14.85
C GLY A 250 18.25 9.76 16.18
N MET A 251 19.52 9.46 16.51
CA MET A 251 20.21 10.07 17.66
C MET A 251 20.42 11.56 17.48
N SER A 252 20.75 12.04 16.26
CA SER A 252 20.97 13.46 15.99
C SER A 252 19.68 14.29 16.09
N ALA A 253 18.55 13.77 15.62
CA ALA A 253 17.25 14.43 15.75
C ALA A 253 16.75 14.50 17.19
N GLY A 254 16.98 13.43 17.97
CA GLY A 254 16.69 13.41 19.40
C GLY A 254 17.55 14.40 20.20
N ILE A 255 18.84 14.50 19.90
CA ILE A 255 19.77 15.44 20.51
C ILE A 255 19.42 16.88 20.11
N VAL A 256 19.08 17.14 18.86
CA VAL A 256 18.63 18.45 18.39
C VAL A 256 17.32 18.86 19.05
N GLY A 257 16.36 17.94 19.19
CA GLY A 257 15.10 18.21 19.92
C GLY A 257 15.33 18.48 21.40
N TRP A 258 16.30 17.79 22.04
CA TRP A 258 16.65 18.03 23.44
C TRP A 258 17.40 19.35 23.65
N LEU A 259 18.29 19.72 22.70
CA LEU A 259 19.08 20.97 22.80
C LEU A 259 18.33 22.22 22.37
N PHE A 260 17.44 22.13 21.40
CA PHE A 260 16.82 23.27 20.72
C PHE A 260 15.28 23.28 20.77
N GLY A 261 14.67 22.35 21.51
CA GLY A 261 13.22 22.22 21.64
C GLY A 261 12.58 21.31 20.60
N SER A 262 11.37 20.80 20.91
CA SER A 262 10.65 19.83 20.08
C SER A 262 10.41 20.28 18.65
N ALA A 263 10.13 21.58 18.43
CA ALA A 263 9.91 22.14 17.09
C ALA A 263 11.15 22.02 16.18
N ALA A 264 12.37 22.13 16.73
CA ALA A 264 13.59 21.96 15.96
C ALA A 264 13.89 20.47 15.68
N GLY A 265 13.53 19.58 16.61
CA GLY A 265 13.59 18.13 16.41
C GLY A 265 12.60 17.66 15.32
N ASP A 266 11.40 18.24 15.31
CA ASP A 266 10.37 17.95 14.30
C ASP A 266 10.76 18.49 12.93
N ALA A 267 11.35 19.69 12.85
CA ALA A 267 11.90 20.25 11.61
C ALA A 267 13.09 19.42 11.08
N ALA A 268 13.98 18.94 11.95
CA ALA A 268 15.07 18.05 11.55
C ALA A 268 14.54 16.70 11.05
N ASN A 269 13.53 16.15 11.70
CA ASN A 269 12.85 14.92 11.23
C ASN A 269 12.12 15.14 9.91
N PHE A 270 11.48 16.32 9.70
CA PHE A 270 10.85 16.69 8.45
C PHE A 270 11.88 16.79 7.32
N LEU A 271 12.99 17.50 7.53
CA LEU A 271 14.07 17.63 6.54
C LEU A 271 14.79 16.31 6.25
N LEU A 272 14.88 15.41 7.23
CA LEU A 272 15.46 14.07 7.05
C LEU A 272 14.48 13.09 6.38
N ARG A 273 13.17 13.28 6.57
CA ARG A 273 12.10 12.58 5.83
C ARG A 273 11.94 13.06 4.40
N ASP A 274 12.25 14.32 4.14
CA ASP A 274 12.09 14.98 2.83
C ASP A 274 13.21 14.61 1.83
N ARG A 275 14.05 13.62 2.16
CA ARG A 275 14.77 12.84 1.14
C ARG A 275 13.84 12.14 0.15
N MET A 276 12.53 12.23 0.36
CA MET A 276 11.52 11.75 -0.59
C MET A 276 11.55 12.47 -1.95
N ILE A 277 12.09 13.68 -2.05
CA ILE A 277 12.24 14.36 -3.36
C ILE A 277 13.29 13.67 -4.24
N SER A 278 14.25 12.96 -3.66
CA SER A 278 15.23 12.17 -4.44
C SER A 278 14.66 10.86 -5.00
N THR A 279 13.52 10.40 -4.50
CA THR A 279 12.86 9.16 -4.96
C THR A 279 11.80 9.38 -6.04
N LEU A 280 11.51 10.62 -6.42
CA LEU A 280 10.74 10.93 -7.64
C LEU A 280 11.58 10.78 -8.91
N GLY A 281 12.84 10.38 -8.77
CA GLY A 281 13.71 9.96 -9.85
C GLY A 281 13.38 8.53 -10.28
N LEU A 282 12.45 8.39 -11.23
CA LEU A 282 12.55 7.43 -12.35
C LEU A 282 12.80 5.94 -12.03
N ASP A 283 12.45 5.45 -10.85
CA ASP A 283 12.63 4.04 -10.52
C ASP A 283 11.43 3.19 -10.91
N GLY A 284 11.18 3.10 -12.24
CA GLY A 284 10.33 2.07 -12.77
C GLY A 284 8.89 2.46 -13.13
N LEU A 285 8.08 1.44 -13.34
CA LEU A 285 6.66 1.55 -13.68
C LEU A 285 5.85 2.07 -12.49
N LEU A 286 5.01 3.06 -12.75
CA LEU A 286 4.12 3.64 -11.74
C LEU A 286 2.68 3.22 -11.98
N SER A 287 1.99 2.92 -10.90
CA SER A 287 0.54 2.81 -10.84
C SER A 287 0.04 3.84 -9.81
N VAL A 288 -0.12 5.08 -10.25
CA VAL A 288 -0.49 6.24 -9.43
C VAL A 288 -1.62 6.99 -10.11
N TRP A 289 -2.59 7.42 -9.33
CA TRP A 289 -3.56 8.42 -9.75
C TRP A 289 -3.22 9.77 -9.10
N HIS A 290 -3.20 10.84 -9.88
CA HIS A 290 -3.13 12.21 -9.38
C HIS A 290 -4.08 13.11 -10.17
N PRO A 291 -4.75 14.09 -9.54
CA PRO A 291 -5.50 15.09 -10.27
C PRO A 291 -4.53 15.92 -11.11
N SER A 292 -4.87 16.18 -12.37
CA SER A 292 -4.11 17.10 -13.22
C SER A 292 -4.23 18.50 -12.64
N GLU A 293 -3.12 19.07 -12.22
CA GLU A 293 -3.05 20.52 -11.95
C GLU A 293 -3.28 21.25 -13.29
N LYS A 294 -4.27 22.17 -13.31
CA LYS A 294 -4.55 23.07 -14.42
C LYS A 294 -3.71 24.31 -14.31
#